data_2692bc35a6287d64466fae8749214219
#
_entry.id   2692bc35a6287d64466fae8749214219
#
_cell.length_a   1.000
_cell.length_b   1.000
_cell.length_c   1.000
_cell.angle_alpha   90.00
_cell.angle_beta   90.00
_cell.angle_gamma   90.00
#
_symmetry.space_group_name_H-M   'P 1'
#
loop_
_entity.id
_entity.type
_entity.pdbx_description
1 polymer ?
#
loop_
_entity_poly.entity_id
_entity_poly.type
_entity_poly.pdbx_seq_one_letter_code
_entity_poly.pdbx_strand_id
1 'polypeptide(L)'
;MIDIIKNALKEAEIKTWRINEKKEHTAEVFFIRRRQDMRRIRDTHKYNVEVFCDYEKDGKPMRGRSQVTIVPSQSEQEVLTLLKEAKHAASFAGNPYYELPEKQACEPIAAAGSLAEVSAEEAAKRFAAALFAADNDPRAFVNSAEIFSKQVKTRILGDNGTDVCYYKNDVDGEFVVQCKEPEDVEVYHSFGYDNLNCDALREKVTTALREVADRAIARAELPSGTYNLILSGENAAEVLSYYIARSSAGMVYPGYSTWKVGTDVQPEMKDGERLNMTLRAKVPFSSEAIPMKDRSVIADGKVETLHGGARMSYYLGIEPTGDYSAYSCENGSISFEEMKKEPYLYAVAFSDFQMDTMSGHFGGEIRLAYLFDGERVRIVTGGSVNGSINACSGGMRLCFPASALRVRLPSRNK
;
A
#
# COMPACT_ATOMS: atom_id res chain seq x y z
N MET A 1 -9.76 30.77 -3.60
CA MET A 1 -9.08 29.94 -4.61
C MET A 1 -10.07 29.07 -5.41
N ILE A 2 -10.97 28.29 -4.79
CA ILE A 2 -11.94 27.46 -5.55
C ILE A 2 -12.75 28.30 -6.55
N ASP A 3 -13.24 29.47 -6.15
CA ASP A 3 -14.00 30.35 -7.07
C ASP A 3 -13.11 30.90 -8.20
N ILE A 4 -11.84 31.21 -7.91
CA ILE A 4 -10.86 31.61 -8.94
C ILE A 4 -10.68 30.48 -9.95
N ILE A 5 -10.50 29.24 -9.48
CA ILE A 5 -10.36 28.06 -10.37
C ILE A 5 -11.63 27.87 -11.20
N LYS A 6 -12.81 27.95 -10.59
CA LYS A 6 -14.09 27.81 -11.31
C LYS A 6 -14.31 28.90 -12.35
N ASN A 7 -13.96 30.17 -12.05
CA ASN A 7 -14.03 31.26 -12.99
C ASN A 7 -13.06 31.06 -14.16
N ALA A 8 -11.83 30.65 -13.88
CA ALA A 8 -10.82 30.36 -14.90
C ALA A 8 -11.20 29.15 -15.77
N LEU A 9 -11.80 28.10 -15.22
CA LEU A 9 -12.37 26.97 -15.98
C LEU A 9 -13.45 27.45 -16.96
N LYS A 10 -14.34 28.36 -16.51
CA LYS A 10 -15.38 28.95 -17.35
C LYS A 10 -14.79 29.84 -18.44
N GLU A 11 -13.82 30.68 -18.12
CA GLU A 11 -13.12 31.54 -19.09
C GLU A 11 -12.33 30.75 -20.12
N ALA A 12 -11.70 29.66 -19.72
CA ALA A 12 -10.99 28.71 -20.61
C ALA A 12 -11.96 27.81 -21.40
N GLU A 13 -13.29 27.99 -21.23
CA GLU A 13 -14.32 27.15 -21.85
C GLU A 13 -14.10 25.64 -21.61
N ILE A 14 -13.71 25.28 -20.39
CA ILE A 14 -13.56 23.89 -19.94
C ILE A 14 -14.89 23.46 -19.34
N LYS A 15 -15.58 22.54 -20.01
CA LYS A 15 -16.93 22.10 -19.62
C LYS A 15 -16.91 20.95 -18.64
N THR A 16 -15.95 20.05 -18.77
CA THR A 16 -15.84 18.82 -17.96
C THR A 16 -14.55 18.84 -17.16
N TRP A 17 -14.69 18.83 -15.85
CA TRP A 17 -13.56 18.96 -14.92
C TRP A 17 -13.85 18.34 -13.56
N ARG A 18 -12.77 18.07 -12.82
CA ARG A 18 -12.79 17.66 -11.42
C ARG A 18 -11.69 18.39 -10.64
N ILE A 19 -12.00 18.89 -9.46
CA ILE A 19 -11.06 19.54 -8.55
C ILE A 19 -10.93 18.67 -7.30
N ASN A 20 -9.72 18.22 -7.01
CA ASN A 20 -9.36 17.56 -5.75
C ASN A 20 -8.58 18.57 -4.89
N GLU A 21 -9.27 19.20 -3.93
CA GLU A 21 -8.63 20.03 -2.89
C GLU A 21 -8.07 19.13 -1.80
N LYS A 22 -6.78 19.27 -1.49
CA LYS A 22 -6.14 18.61 -0.36
C LYS A 22 -5.50 19.65 0.56
N LYS A 23 -5.91 19.66 1.82
CA LYS A 23 -5.23 20.36 2.92
C LYS A 23 -4.63 19.33 3.84
N GLU A 24 -3.38 19.50 4.18
CA GLU A 24 -2.65 18.58 5.03
C GLU A 24 -1.85 19.34 6.07
N HIS A 25 -2.08 19.02 7.33
CA HIS A 25 -1.29 19.45 8.47
C HIS A 25 -0.48 18.26 8.95
N THR A 26 0.85 18.37 8.94
CA THR A 26 1.76 17.29 9.32
C THR A 26 2.69 17.73 10.43
N ALA A 27 2.71 16.98 11.53
CA ALA A 27 3.73 17.09 12.55
C ALA A 27 4.82 16.03 12.28
N GLU A 28 6.04 16.49 12.08
CA GLU A 28 7.19 15.65 11.73
C GLU A 28 8.22 15.72 12.86
N VAL A 29 8.71 14.58 13.32
CA VAL A 29 9.77 14.50 14.33
C VAL A 29 10.84 13.51 13.89
N PHE A 30 12.09 13.93 14.07
CA PHE A 30 13.27 13.20 13.62
C PHE A 30 14.17 12.94 14.82
N PHE A 31 14.72 11.75 14.89
CA PHE A 31 15.57 11.32 16.00
C PHE A 31 16.89 10.72 15.50
N ILE A 32 17.97 11.09 16.14
CA ILE A 32 19.24 10.39 16.09
C ILE A 32 19.46 9.78 17.47
N ARG A 33 19.42 8.47 17.55
CA ARG A 33 19.33 7.76 18.82
C ARG A 33 18.07 8.25 19.57
N ARG A 34 18.15 8.44 20.87
CA ARG A 34 17.05 8.98 21.70
C ARG A 34 16.97 10.52 21.70
N ARG A 35 17.87 11.20 21.00
CA ARG A 35 17.87 12.65 20.90
C ARG A 35 16.99 13.11 19.75
N GLN A 36 15.98 13.92 20.04
CA GLN A 36 15.25 14.62 19.01
C GLN A 36 16.20 15.57 18.30
N ASP A 37 16.40 15.36 17.01
CA ASP A 37 17.27 16.16 16.16
C ASP A 37 16.52 17.32 15.53
N MET A 38 15.33 17.03 14.99
CA MET A 38 14.51 18.05 14.34
C MET A 38 13.02 17.82 14.67
N ARG A 39 12.29 18.93 14.68
CA ARG A 39 10.83 18.96 14.64
C ARG A 39 10.38 19.95 13.60
N ARG A 40 9.41 19.57 12.79
CA ARG A 40 8.84 20.43 11.76
C ARG A 40 7.32 20.30 11.75
N ILE A 41 6.63 21.44 11.59
CA ILE A 41 5.21 21.48 11.23
C ILE A 41 5.15 21.89 9.77
N ARG A 42 4.37 21.17 8.99
CA ARG A 42 4.17 21.45 7.58
C ARG A 42 2.70 21.51 7.25
N ASP A 43 2.28 22.68 6.79
CA ASP A 43 0.94 22.90 6.24
C ASP A 43 1.02 22.97 4.73
N THR A 44 0.28 22.11 4.06
CA THR A 44 0.17 22.13 2.59
C THR A 44 -1.28 22.30 2.17
N HIS A 45 -1.47 23.08 1.11
CA HIS A 45 -2.77 23.27 0.50
C HIS A 45 -2.61 23.28 -1.01
N LYS A 46 -3.25 22.35 -1.70
CA LYS A 46 -3.17 22.21 -3.16
C LYS A 46 -4.50 21.78 -3.76
N TYR A 47 -4.67 22.10 -5.03
CA TYR A 47 -5.79 21.72 -5.86
C TYR A 47 -5.26 20.96 -7.07
N ASN A 48 -5.56 19.67 -7.17
CA ASN A 48 -5.32 18.94 -8.40
C ASN A 48 -6.58 19.08 -9.26
N VAL A 49 -6.45 19.79 -10.38
CA VAL A 49 -7.55 20.02 -11.31
C VAL A 49 -7.37 19.12 -12.51
N GLU A 50 -8.33 18.23 -12.72
CA GLU A 50 -8.43 17.38 -13.91
C GLU A 50 -9.34 18.05 -14.91
N VAL A 51 -8.88 18.06 -16.14
CA VAL A 51 -9.60 18.62 -17.30
C VAL A 51 -9.84 17.49 -18.29
N PHE A 52 -11.07 17.39 -18.77
CA PHE A 52 -11.46 16.42 -19.78
C PHE A 52 -11.86 17.12 -21.07
N CYS A 53 -11.48 16.54 -22.20
CA CYS A 53 -11.78 17.04 -23.52
C CYS A 53 -12.36 15.93 -24.39
N ASP A 54 -13.62 16.06 -24.75
CA ASP A 54 -14.28 15.11 -25.64
C ASP A 54 -14.12 15.57 -27.09
N TYR A 55 -13.72 14.66 -27.97
CA TYR A 55 -13.52 14.92 -29.38
C TYR A 55 -13.75 13.63 -30.21
N GLU A 56 -13.77 13.78 -31.52
CA GLU A 56 -13.87 12.65 -32.45
C GLU A 56 -12.54 12.46 -33.17
N LYS A 57 -12.10 11.20 -33.29
CA LYS A 57 -10.94 10.80 -34.06
C LYS A 57 -11.26 9.56 -34.87
N ASP A 58 -11.09 9.64 -36.19
CA ASP A 58 -11.37 8.53 -37.13
C ASP A 58 -12.81 7.98 -36.96
N GLY A 59 -13.80 8.88 -36.76
CA GLY A 59 -15.21 8.51 -36.56
C GLY A 59 -15.52 7.83 -35.21
N LYS A 60 -14.59 7.90 -34.24
CA LYS A 60 -14.77 7.31 -32.92
C LYS A 60 -14.76 8.39 -31.84
N PRO A 61 -15.66 8.32 -30.85
CA PRO A 61 -15.66 9.24 -29.72
C PRO A 61 -14.46 8.97 -28.81
N MET A 62 -13.76 10.03 -28.45
CA MET A 62 -12.57 10.02 -27.63
C MET A 62 -12.75 10.94 -26.43
N ARG A 63 -12.09 10.64 -25.31
CA ARG A 63 -11.99 11.51 -24.16
C ARG A 63 -10.54 11.64 -23.72
N GLY A 64 -9.99 12.84 -23.92
CA GLY A 64 -8.68 13.19 -23.39
C GLY A 64 -8.77 13.63 -21.93
N ARG A 65 -7.70 13.45 -21.18
CA ARG A 65 -7.55 13.85 -19.79
C ARG A 65 -6.19 14.47 -19.56
N SER A 66 -6.17 15.59 -18.85
CA SER A 66 -4.96 16.19 -18.33
C SER A 66 -5.17 16.65 -16.89
N GLN A 67 -4.10 16.79 -16.13
CA GLN A 67 -4.15 17.25 -14.75
C GLN A 67 -3.12 18.33 -14.51
N VAL A 68 -3.51 19.34 -13.74
CA VAL A 68 -2.62 20.40 -13.27
C VAL A 68 -2.77 20.60 -11.77
N THR A 69 -1.66 20.92 -11.09
CA THR A 69 -1.68 21.26 -9.66
C THR A 69 -1.65 22.77 -9.51
N ILE A 70 -2.62 23.31 -8.78
CA ILE A 70 -2.77 24.73 -8.44
C ILE A 70 -2.52 24.88 -6.94
N VAL A 71 -1.80 25.94 -6.56
CA VAL A 71 -1.52 26.28 -5.15
C VAL A 71 -2.09 27.67 -4.83
N PRO A 72 -2.42 27.95 -3.54
CA PRO A 72 -3.07 29.21 -3.15
C PRO A 72 -2.29 30.50 -3.44
N SER A 73 -0.99 30.42 -3.67
CA SER A 73 -0.14 31.56 -3.98
C SER A 73 -0.19 32.02 -5.43
N GLN A 74 -0.83 31.25 -6.32
CA GLN A 74 -0.93 31.60 -7.73
C GLN A 74 -2.02 32.65 -7.99
N SER A 75 -1.69 33.57 -8.87
CA SER A 75 -2.61 34.62 -9.34
C SER A 75 -3.69 34.05 -10.27
N GLU A 76 -4.78 34.78 -10.46
CA GLU A 76 -5.86 34.39 -11.39
C GLU A 76 -5.35 34.15 -12.81
N GLN A 77 -4.41 35.00 -13.27
CA GLN A 77 -3.82 34.88 -14.60
C GLN A 77 -2.96 33.62 -14.76
N GLU A 78 -2.18 33.26 -13.73
CA GLU A 78 -1.40 32.01 -13.73
C GLU A 78 -2.32 30.79 -13.72
N VAL A 79 -3.39 30.80 -12.92
CA VAL A 79 -4.38 29.73 -12.88
C VAL A 79 -5.04 29.57 -14.26
N LEU A 80 -5.45 30.66 -14.90
CA LEU A 80 -6.04 30.63 -16.23
C LEU A 80 -5.08 30.05 -17.28
N THR A 81 -3.81 30.46 -17.24
CA THR A 81 -2.77 29.96 -18.16
C THR A 81 -2.59 28.46 -18.01
N LEU A 82 -2.42 27.97 -16.77
CA LEU A 82 -2.26 26.54 -16.47
C LEU A 82 -3.48 25.72 -16.95
N LEU A 83 -4.69 26.23 -16.77
CA LEU A 83 -5.90 25.52 -17.21
C LEU A 83 -6.04 25.49 -18.74
N LYS A 84 -5.64 26.55 -19.46
CA LYS A 84 -5.58 26.55 -20.92
C LYS A 84 -4.56 25.55 -21.46
N GLU A 85 -3.38 25.45 -20.82
CA GLU A 85 -2.37 24.45 -21.13
C GLU A 85 -2.87 23.04 -20.85
N ALA A 86 -3.56 22.82 -19.70
CA ALA A 86 -4.16 21.53 -19.37
C ALA A 86 -5.24 21.13 -20.39
N LYS A 87 -6.10 22.06 -20.82
CA LYS A 87 -7.09 21.82 -21.89
C LYS A 87 -6.41 21.41 -23.19
N HIS A 88 -5.36 22.14 -23.57
CA HIS A 88 -4.58 21.81 -24.76
C HIS A 88 -3.97 20.42 -24.68
N ALA A 89 -3.31 20.08 -23.56
CA ALA A 89 -2.75 18.74 -23.33
C ALA A 89 -3.81 17.63 -23.37
N ALA A 90 -5.00 17.87 -22.79
CA ALA A 90 -6.10 16.91 -22.84
C ALA A 90 -6.56 16.60 -24.28
N SER A 91 -6.51 17.59 -25.18
CA SER A 91 -6.93 17.38 -26.58
C SER A 91 -6.03 16.41 -27.37
N PHE A 92 -4.84 16.10 -26.88
CA PHE A 92 -3.91 15.13 -27.51
C PHE A 92 -3.94 13.74 -26.83
N ALA A 93 -4.60 13.59 -25.67
CA ALA A 93 -4.68 12.32 -24.97
C ALA A 93 -5.73 11.42 -25.65
N GLY A 94 -5.28 10.42 -26.39
CA GLY A 94 -6.12 9.59 -27.25
C GLY A 94 -6.77 8.39 -26.57
N ASN A 95 -7.60 8.60 -25.53
CA ASN A 95 -8.36 7.50 -24.93
C ASN A 95 -9.72 7.33 -25.62
N PRO A 96 -10.19 6.09 -25.90
CA PRO A 96 -11.59 5.88 -26.22
C PRO A 96 -12.49 6.54 -25.20
N TYR A 97 -13.68 6.99 -25.62
CA TYR A 97 -14.64 7.60 -24.69
C TYR A 97 -14.97 6.65 -23.53
N TYR A 98 -15.16 7.22 -22.35
CA TYR A 98 -15.64 6.53 -21.15
C TYR A 98 -16.47 7.49 -20.30
N GLU A 99 -17.40 6.96 -19.56
CA GLU A 99 -18.21 7.77 -18.64
C GLU A 99 -17.44 8.10 -17.36
N LEU A 100 -17.64 9.33 -16.88
CA LEU A 100 -17.14 9.76 -15.58
C LEU A 100 -18.11 9.29 -14.48
N PRO A 101 -17.65 9.19 -13.23
CA PRO A 101 -18.51 8.79 -12.12
C PRO A 101 -19.72 9.70 -11.97
N GLU A 102 -20.81 9.13 -11.52
CA GLU A 102 -22.04 9.85 -11.21
C GLU A 102 -21.84 10.89 -10.11
N LYS A 103 -22.72 11.89 -10.09
CA LYS A 103 -22.74 12.93 -9.06
C LYS A 103 -22.78 12.33 -7.66
N GLN A 104 -21.88 12.81 -6.82
CA GLN A 104 -21.87 12.50 -5.40
C GLN A 104 -21.91 13.79 -4.59
N ALA A 105 -22.75 13.84 -3.57
CA ALA A 105 -22.81 14.96 -2.64
C ALA A 105 -23.15 14.46 -1.24
N CYS A 106 -22.44 14.92 -0.25
CA CYS A 106 -22.70 14.60 1.15
C CYS A 106 -22.20 15.71 2.07
N GLU A 107 -22.71 15.73 3.30
CA GLU A 107 -22.12 16.52 4.36
C GLU A 107 -20.68 16.08 4.64
N PRO A 108 -19.81 16.96 5.14
CA PRO A 108 -18.44 16.62 5.46
C PRO A 108 -18.33 15.41 6.41
N ILE A 109 -17.59 14.40 6.01
CA ILE A 109 -17.38 13.18 6.80
C ILE A 109 -16.16 13.39 7.70
N ALA A 110 -16.37 13.38 9.01
CA ALA A 110 -15.31 13.53 9.99
C ALA A 110 -14.31 12.37 9.96
N ALA A 111 -13.06 12.63 10.38
CA ALA A 111 -12.09 11.57 10.61
C ALA A 111 -12.60 10.63 11.72
N ALA A 112 -12.37 9.34 11.53
CA ALA A 112 -12.72 8.30 12.49
C ALA A 112 -11.48 7.75 13.20
N GLY A 113 -11.72 7.00 14.29
CA GLY A 113 -10.67 6.34 15.06
C GLY A 113 -9.98 7.23 16.08
N SER A 114 -9.11 6.64 16.90
CA SER A 114 -8.48 7.30 18.04
C SER A 114 -7.48 8.41 17.66
N LEU A 115 -6.97 8.44 16.41
CA LEU A 115 -6.18 9.58 15.93
C LEU A 115 -7.01 10.84 15.69
N ALA A 116 -8.33 10.74 15.56
CA ALA A 116 -9.20 11.91 15.44
C ALA A 116 -9.40 12.67 16.77
N GLU A 117 -9.05 12.03 17.89
CA GLU A 117 -9.22 12.58 19.25
C GLU A 117 -8.02 13.40 19.71
N VAL A 118 -6.92 13.42 18.95
CA VAL A 118 -5.67 14.09 19.33
C VAL A 118 -5.14 14.96 18.20
N SER A 119 -4.29 15.94 18.53
CA SER A 119 -3.57 16.71 17.51
C SER A 119 -2.47 15.88 16.85
N ALA A 120 -2.03 16.30 15.66
CA ALA A 120 -0.91 15.65 14.96
C ALA A 120 0.35 15.62 15.82
N GLU A 121 0.64 16.71 16.53
CA GLU A 121 1.80 16.83 17.41
C GLU A 121 1.74 15.87 18.61
N GLU A 122 0.56 15.75 19.22
CA GLU A 122 0.37 14.82 20.34
C GLU A 122 0.47 13.37 19.87
N ALA A 123 -0.09 13.04 18.71
CA ALA A 123 0.07 11.71 18.11
C ALA A 123 1.54 11.40 17.83
N ALA A 124 2.28 12.29 17.15
CA ALA A 124 3.71 12.11 16.88
C ALA A 124 4.51 11.89 18.19
N LYS A 125 4.21 12.64 19.24
CA LYS A 125 4.84 12.49 20.56
C LYS A 125 4.55 11.13 21.19
N ARG A 126 3.31 10.64 21.13
CA ARG A 126 2.92 9.32 21.68
C ARG A 126 3.59 8.17 20.93
N PHE A 127 3.66 8.24 19.61
CA PHE A 127 4.37 7.25 18.81
C PHE A 127 5.88 7.26 19.10
N ALA A 128 6.51 8.44 19.21
CA ALA A 128 7.91 8.54 19.62
C ALA A 128 8.17 7.93 21.00
N ALA A 129 7.31 8.22 21.97
CA ALA A 129 7.40 7.65 23.32
C ALA A 129 7.28 6.11 23.28
N ALA A 130 6.36 5.57 22.50
CA ALA A 130 6.16 4.13 22.35
C ALA A 130 7.39 3.45 21.70
N LEU A 131 7.94 4.05 20.64
CA LEU A 131 9.12 3.57 19.94
C LEU A 131 10.32 3.48 20.89
N PHE A 132 10.62 4.53 21.63
CA PHE A 132 11.77 4.55 22.52
C PHE A 132 11.53 3.83 23.86
N ALA A 133 10.28 3.58 24.26
CA ALA A 133 9.99 2.69 25.39
C ALA A 133 10.37 1.22 25.08
N ALA A 134 10.35 0.82 23.81
CA ALA A 134 10.78 -0.50 23.38
C ALA A 134 12.30 -0.64 23.17
N ASP A 135 13.05 0.46 23.11
CA ASP A 135 14.49 0.49 22.85
C ASP A 135 15.30 0.11 24.11
N ASN A 136 15.18 -1.17 24.52
CA ASN A 136 15.74 -1.69 25.77
C ASN A 136 16.56 -2.97 25.60
N ASP A 137 16.85 -3.43 24.37
CA ASP A 137 17.72 -4.59 24.15
C ASP A 137 19.18 -4.21 24.50
N PRO A 138 19.89 -5.00 25.30
CA PRO A 138 21.27 -4.69 25.68
C PRO A 138 22.28 -4.82 24.52
N ARG A 139 21.93 -5.50 23.44
CA ARG A 139 22.80 -5.75 22.28
C ARG A 139 22.56 -4.77 21.14
N ALA A 140 21.34 -4.26 21.04
CA ALA A 140 20.88 -3.48 19.90
C ALA A 140 20.14 -2.22 20.36
N PHE A 141 20.00 -1.25 19.47
CA PHE A 141 19.35 0.01 19.76
C PHE A 141 18.71 0.65 18.51
N VAL A 142 17.78 1.55 18.72
CA VAL A 142 17.26 2.40 17.64
C VAL A 142 18.31 3.45 17.28
N ASN A 143 18.82 3.40 16.05
CA ASN A 143 19.83 4.33 15.55
C ASN A 143 19.21 5.66 15.08
N SER A 144 18.13 5.60 14.33
CA SER A 144 17.38 6.77 13.87
C SER A 144 15.89 6.46 13.78
N ALA A 145 15.06 7.48 13.83
CA ALA A 145 13.62 7.35 13.60
C ALA A 145 13.05 8.65 13.03
N GLU A 146 12.06 8.50 12.15
CA GLU A 146 11.26 9.58 11.59
C GLU A 146 9.78 9.24 11.78
N ILE A 147 9.00 10.20 12.24
CA ILE A 147 7.56 10.01 12.51
C ILE A 147 6.80 11.18 11.89
N PHE A 148 5.81 10.86 11.08
CA PHE A 148 4.97 11.81 10.36
C PHE A 148 3.51 11.61 10.76
N SER A 149 2.96 12.49 11.57
CA SER A 149 1.55 12.47 11.94
C SER A 149 0.78 13.48 11.10
N LYS A 150 -0.25 13.03 10.42
CA LYS A 150 -0.95 13.78 9.38
C LYS A 150 -2.44 13.92 9.71
N GLN A 151 -2.95 15.13 9.52
CA GLN A 151 -4.38 15.43 9.49
C GLN A 151 -4.71 15.97 8.09
N VAL A 152 -5.53 15.23 7.36
CA VAL A 152 -5.82 15.49 5.95
C VAL A 152 -7.29 15.81 5.76
N LYS A 153 -7.59 16.95 5.14
CA LYS A 153 -8.89 17.27 4.57
C LYS A 153 -8.83 17.09 3.06
N THR A 154 -9.74 16.30 2.51
CA THR A 154 -9.95 16.16 1.07
C THR A 154 -11.35 16.64 0.70
N ARG A 155 -11.46 17.48 -0.34
CA ARG A 155 -12.74 17.85 -0.95
C ARG A 155 -12.66 17.64 -2.45
N ILE A 156 -13.67 16.99 -3.01
CA ILE A 156 -13.75 16.69 -4.44
C ILE A 156 -14.97 17.40 -5.02
N LEU A 157 -14.73 18.23 -6.04
CA LEU A 157 -15.76 18.98 -6.76
C LEU A 157 -15.76 18.55 -8.23
N GLY A 158 -16.92 18.43 -8.83
CA GLY A 158 -17.11 18.13 -10.25
C GLY A 158 -18.07 19.07 -10.94
N ASP A 159 -17.93 19.21 -12.26
CA ASP A 159 -18.85 19.98 -13.10
C ASP A 159 -20.28 19.44 -13.09
N ASN A 160 -20.44 18.13 -12.84
CA ASN A 160 -21.73 17.45 -12.68
C ASN A 160 -22.46 17.77 -11.36
N GLY A 161 -21.89 18.64 -10.53
CA GLY A 161 -22.42 19.00 -9.21
C GLY A 161 -21.95 18.07 -8.09
N THR A 162 -20.91 17.27 -8.31
CA THR A 162 -20.24 16.54 -7.24
C THR A 162 -19.62 17.50 -6.24
N ASP A 163 -19.87 17.27 -4.95
CA ASP A 163 -19.25 17.97 -3.82
C ASP A 163 -19.21 17.04 -2.61
N VAL A 164 -18.08 16.41 -2.40
CA VAL A 164 -17.83 15.56 -1.25
C VAL A 164 -16.60 16.03 -0.48
N CYS A 165 -16.67 15.96 0.84
CA CYS A 165 -15.59 16.37 1.73
C CYS A 165 -15.39 15.34 2.84
N TYR A 166 -14.15 14.99 3.12
CA TYR A 166 -13.83 14.08 4.22
C TYR A 166 -12.50 14.42 4.87
N TYR A 167 -12.34 13.92 6.08
CA TYR A 167 -11.12 14.05 6.87
C TYR A 167 -10.54 12.67 7.13
N LYS A 168 -9.21 12.58 7.15
CA LYS A 168 -8.46 11.40 7.49
C LYS A 168 -7.25 11.78 8.32
N ASN A 169 -6.99 10.99 9.36
CA ASN A 169 -5.77 11.11 10.15
C ASN A 169 -4.98 9.80 10.04
N ASP A 170 -3.68 9.92 9.88
CA ASP A 170 -2.76 8.79 9.90
C ASP A 170 -1.41 9.18 10.51
N VAL A 171 -0.68 8.18 10.95
CA VAL A 171 0.71 8.30 11.35
C VAL A 171 1.51 7.26 10.60
N ASP A 172 2.53 7.69 9.90
CA ASP A 172 3.53 6.82 9.28
C ASP A 172 4.92 7.25 9.72
N GLY A 173 5.88 6.37 9.48
CA GLY A 173 7.25 6.65 9.82
C GLY A 173 8.16 5.48 9.54
N GLU A 174 9.40 5.69 9.89
CA GLU A 174 10.45 4.71 9.73
C GLU A 174 11.42 4.75 10.89
N PHE A 175 12.12 3.65 11.12
CA PHE A 175 13.21 3.58 12.07
C PHE A 175 14.27 2.58 11.62
N VAL A 176 15.49 2.84 12.02
CA VAL A 176 16.63 1.95 11.81
C VAL A 176 17.08 1.41 13.15
N VAL A 177 17.18 0.10 13.26
CA VAL A 177 17.79 -0.58 14.41
C VAL A 177 19.22 -1.00 14.07
N GLN A 178 20.12 -0.92 15.03
CA GLN A 178 21.55 -1.23 14.86
C GLN A 178 22.05 -2.13 16.00
N CYS A 179 22.88 -3.09 15.63
CA CYS A 179 23.74 -3.87 16.55
C CYS A 179 25.18 -3.69 16.11
N LYS A 180 26.08 -3.31 17.05
CA LYS A 180 27.47 -3.03 16.72
C LYS A 180 28.41 -4.23 16.90
N GLU A 181 28.06 -5.14 17.80
CA GLU A 181 28.91 -6.27 18.16
C GLU A 181 28.12 -7.59 18.06
N PRO A 182 28.68 -8.66 17.53
CA PRO A 182 30.06 -8.80 17.02
C PRO A 182 30.27 -8.29 15.60
N GLU A 183 29.22 -7.79 14.93
CA GLU A 183 29.25 -7.21 13.59
C GLU A 183 28.35 -5.98 13.55
N ASP A 184 28.85 -4.88 12.95
CA ASP A 184 28.07 -3.66 12.82
C ASP A 184 27.07 -3.81 11.67
N VAL A 185 25.81 -4.00 12.04
CA VAL A 185 24.70 -4.23 11.10
C VAL A 185 23.50 -3.36 11.44
N GLU A 186 22.79 -2.95 10.40
CA GLU A 186 21.57 -2.14 10.51
C GLU A 186 20.41 -2.81 9.77
N VAL A 187 19.20 -2.63 10.28
CA VAL A 187 17.96 -3.04 9.59
C VAL A 187 16.96 -1.89 9.62
N TYR A 188 16.43 -1.58 8.46
CA TYR A 188 15.39 -0.58 8.24
C TYR A 188 14.01 -1.20 8.43
N HIS A 189 13.10 -0.44 9.05
CA HIS A 189 11.69 -0.78 9.19
C HIS A 189 10.82 0.46 8.95
N SER A 190 9.67 0.26 8.29
CA SER A 190 8.62 1.28 8.16
C SER A 190 7.40 0.90 9.01
N PHE A 191 6.53 1.86 9.28
CA PHE A 191 5.22 1.61 9.90
C PHE A 191 4.18 2.61 9.42
N GLY A 192 2.90 2.22 9.51
CA GLY A 192 1.78 3.09 9.21
C GLY A 192 0.53 2.67 9.96
N TYR A 193 -0.14 3.65 10.61
CA TYR A 193 -1.32 3.41 11.42
C TYR A 193 -2.38 4.48 11.17
N ASP A 194 -3.65 4.06 11.17
CA ASP A 194 -4.84 4.93 11.12
C ASP A 194 -5.52 5.09 12.51
N ASN A 195 -4.90 4.55 13.54
CA ASN A 195 -5.29 4.64 14.95
C ASN A 195 -4.07 4.81 15.85
N LEU A 196 -4.27 5.16 17.14
CA LEU A 196 -3.19 5.26 18.14
C LEU A 196 -2.67 3.87 18.55
N ASN A 197 -2.15 3.12 17.59
CA ASN A 197 -1.63 1.77 17.78
C ASN A 197 -0.21 1.76 18.36
N CYS A 198 0.00 2.50 19.46
CA CYS A 198 1.30 2.64 20.12
C CYS A 198 1.88 1.32 20.60
N ASP A 199 1.04 0.38 21.04
CA ASP A 199 1.47 -0.94 21.49
C ASP A 199 1.96 -1.81 20.31
N ALA A 200 1.29 -1.75 19.17
CA ALA A 200 1.74 -2.43 17.95
C ALA A 200 3.10 -1.91 17.47
N LEU A 201 3.35 -0.59 17.54
CA LEU A 201 4.68 -0.05 17.24
C LEU A 201 5.72 -0.53 18.26
N ARG A 202 5.39 -0.58 19.55
CA ARG A 202 6.30 -1.10 20.59
C ARG A 202 6.70 -2.55 20.32
N GLU A 203 5.74 -3.40 19.98
CA GLU A 203 6.00 -4.81 19.63
C GLU A 203 6.87 -4.92 18.37
N LYS A 204 6.60 -4.11 17.34
CA LYS A 204 7.41 -4.06 16.11
C LYS A 204 8.87 -3.68 16.40
N VAL A 205 9.10 -2.64 17.21
CA VAL A 205 10.45 -2.21 17.59
C VAL A 205 11.17 -3.27 18.44
N THR A 206 10.49 -3.89 19.40
CA THR A 206 11.05 -4.98 20.21
C THR A 206 11.49 -6.15 19.34
N THR A 207 10.68 -6.53 18.36
CA THR A 207 11.00 -7.59 17.41
C THR A 207 12.19 -7.21 16.53
N ALA A 208 12.20 -5.99 15.99
CA ALA A 208 13.28 -5.48 15.16
C ALA A 208 14.64 -5.45 15.88
N LEU A 209 14.67 -5.06 17.16
CA LEU A 209 15.88 -5.04 17.98
C LEU A 209 16.45 -6.47 18.19
N ARG A 210 15.59 -7.45 18.43
CA ARG A 210 16.00 -8.84 18.53
C ARG A 210 16.55 -9.35 17.18
N GLU A 211 15.87 -9.05 16.09
CA GLU A 211 16.25 -9.48 14.74
C GLU A 211 17.58 -8.90 14.28
N VAL A 212 17.85 -7.61 14.54
CA VAL A 212 19.15 -7.03 14.21
C VAL A 212 20.29 -7.61 15.05
N ALA A 213 20.02 -7.94 16.33
CA ALA A 213 21.00 -8.63 17.17
C ALA A 213 21.29 -10.07 16.69
N ASP A 214 20.26 -10.79 16.23
CA ASP A 214 20.41 -12.11 15.62
C ASP A 214 21.16 -12.02 14.28
N ARG A 215 20.90 -10.99 13.48
CA ARG A 215 21.65 -10.73 12.24
C ARG A 215 23.15 -10.48 12.51
N ALA A 216 23.50 -9.78 13.56
CA ALA A 216 24.89 -9.49 13.92
C ALA A 216 25.71 -10.77 14.24
N ILE A 217 25.05 -11.85 14.69
CA ILE A 217 25.68 -13.14 14.98
C ILE A 217 25.51 -14.18 13.87
N ALA A 218 24.73 -13.89 12.83
CA ALA A 218 24.50 -14.82 11.72
C ALA A 218 25.80 -15.09 10.96
N ARG A 219 26.17 -16.39 10.83
CA ARG A 219 27.41 -16.83 10.15
C ARG A 219 27.14 -17.96 9.18
N ALA A 220 26.02 -18.66 9.32
CA ALA A 220 25.71 -19.79 8.46
C ALA A 220 25.21 -19.30 7.11
N GLU A 221 25.71 -19.83 6.03
CA GLU A 221 25.17 -19.65 4.69
C GLU A 221 23.94 -20.54 4.49
N LEU A 222 23.02 -20.07 3.65
CA LEU A 222 21.87 -20.86 3.25
C LEU A 222 22.30 -21.90 2.20
N PRO A 223 22.19 -23.21 2.48
CA PRO A 223 22.47 -24.25 1.48
C PRO A 223 21.51 -24.11 0.29
N SER A 224 22.00 -24.46 -0.90
CA SER A 224 21.10 -24.54 -2.07
C SER A 224 20.08 -25.67 -1.88
N GLY A 225 18.81 -25.40 -2.09
CA GLY A 225 17.76 -26.40 -1.87
C GLY A 225 16.36 -25.86 -2.06
N THR A 226 15.39 -26.71 -1.80
CA THR A 226 13.96 -26.37 -1.77
C THR A 226 13.49 -26.34 -0.34
N TYR A 227 12.75 -25.30 0.02
CA TYR A 227 12.35 -25.06 1.40
C TYR A 227 10.85 -24.85 1.52
N ASN A 228 10.30 -25.22 2.67
CA ASN A 228 9.05 -24.65 3.15
C ASN A 228 9.37 -23.22 3.61
N LEU A 229 9.06 -22.24 2.78
CA LEU A 229 9.34 -20.84 3.05
C LEU A 229 8.23 -20.25 3.91
N ILE A 230 8.61 -19.61 5.02
CA ILE A 230 7.71 -18.80 5.84
C ILE A 230 8.09 -17.34 5.64
N LEU A 231 7.10 -16.51 5.34
CA LEU A 231 7.20 -15.06 5.23
C LEU A 231 6.23 -14.43 6.22
N SER A 232 6.57 -13.30 6.79
CA SER A 232 5.71 -12.56 7.71
C SER A 232 5.68 -11.06 7.38
N GLY A 233 4.72 -10.35 7.97
CA GLY A 233 4.59 -8.90 7.84
C GLY A 233 4.55 -8.43 6.40
N GLU A 234 5.40 -7.46 6.07
CA GLU A 234 5.47 -6.82 4.76
C GLU A 234 5.86 -7.82 3.64
N ASN A 235 6.73 -8.79 3.92
CA ASN A 235 7.11 -9.80 2.94
C ASN A 235 5.95 -10.73 2.56
N ALA A 236 5.12 -11.12 3.53
CA ALA A 236 3.90 -11.89 3.25
C ALA A 236 2.87 -11.04 2.48
N ALA A 237 2.69 -9.79 2.86
CA ALA A 237 1.82 -8.86 2.16
C ALA A 237 2.30 -8.64 0.71
N GLU A 238 3.60 -8.50 0.47
CA GLU A 238 4.16 -8.35 -0.87
C GLU A 238 3.75 -9.51 -1.79
N VAL A 239 3.88 -10.77 -1.32
CA VAL A 239 3.45 -11.95 -2.10
C VAL A 239 1.93 -11.93 -2.35
N LEU A 240 1.13 -11.58 -1.35
CA LEU A 240 -0.33 -11.53 -1.48
C LEU A 240 -0.81 -10.38 -2.38
N SER A 241 0.00 -9.33 -2.57
CA SER A 241 -0.30 -8.21 -3.48
C SER A 241 -0.54 -8.66 -4.93
N TYR A 242 0.03 -9.81 -5.33
CA TYR A 242 -0.21 -10.44 -6.62
C TYR A 242 -1.69 -10.60 -6.93
N TYR A 243 -2.46 -11.12 -5.98
CA TYR A 243 -3.89 -11.38 -6.19
C TYR A 243 -4.68 -10.08 -6.36
N ILE A 244 -4.30 -9.03 -5.62
CA ILE A 244 -4.93 -7.72 -5.72
C ILE A 244 -4.61 -7.08 -7.08
N ALA A 245 -3.34 -7.07 -7.49
CA ALA A 245 -2.94 -6.51 -8.77
C ALA A 245 -3.61 -7.23 -9.95
N ARG A 246 -3.61 -8.57 -9.94
CA ARG A 246 -4.18 -9.39 -11.02
C ARG A 246 -5.69 -9.25 -11.18
N SER A 247 -6.41 -8.89 -10.13
CA SER A 247 -7.86 -8.60 -10.15
C SER A 247 -8.19 -7.14 -10.51
N SER A 248 -7.18 -6.27 -10.69
CA SER A 248 -7.43 -4.88 -11.04
C SER A 248 -7.83 -4.71 -12.51
N ALA A 249 -8.77 -3.82 -12.77
CA ALA A 249 -9.19 -3.46 -14.13
C ALA A 249 -8.03 -2.92 -14.98
N GLY A 250 -7.03 -2.28 -14.33
CA GLY A 250 -5.81 -1.79 -14.95
C GLY A 250 -4.90 -2.90 -15.48
N MET A 251 -4.98 -4.12 -14.94
CA MET A 251 -4.27 -5.29 -15.45
C MET A 251 -5.12 -6.13 -16.42
N VAL A 252 -6.43 -6.18 -16.18
CA VAL A 252 -7.34 -7.02 -16.97
C VAL A 252 -7.61 -6.39 -18.35
N TYR A 253 -7.91 -5.10 -18.42
CA TYR A 253 -8.25 -4.45 -19.68
C TYR A 253 -7.12 -4.52 -20.74
N PRO A 254 -5.86 -4.20 -20.43
CA PRO A 254 -4.78 -4.33 -21.42
C PRO A 254 -4.33 -5.78 -21.69
N GLY A 255 -4.94 -6.78 -21.03
CA GLY A 255 -4.63 -8.19 -21.22
C GLY A 255 -3.42 -8.71 -20.43
N TYR A 256 -2.88 -7.92 -19.49
CA TYR A 256 -1.83 -8.39 -18.57
C TYR A 256 -2.35 -9.41 -17.56
N SER A 257 -3.64 -9.36 -17.23
CA SER A 257 -4.35 -10.39 -16.48
C SER A 257 -5.50 -10.94 -17.32
N THR A 258 -5.64 -12.26 -17.32
CA THR A 258 -6.76 -12.97 -17.96
C THR A 258 -7.91 -13.29 -16.97
N TRP A 259 -7.81 -12.75 -15.75
CA TRP A 259 -8.78 -13.04 -14.70
C TRP A 259 -10.14 -12.38 -15.00
N LYS A 260 -11.18 -13.12 -14.61
CA LYS A 260 -12.57 -12.66 -14.62
C LYS A 260 -13.26 -13.18 -13.37
N VAL A 261 -14.40 -12.62 -13.02
CA VAL A 261 -15.21 -13.12 -11.90
C VAL A 261 -15.43 -14.63 -12.07
N GLY A 262 -15.21 -15.39 -11.00
CA GLY A 262 -15.26 -16.84 -10.97
C GLY A 262 -13.96 -17.57 -11.35
N THR A 263 -12.91 -16.86 -11.80
CA THR A 263 -11.61 -17.50 -12.07
C THR A 263 -11.04 -18.08 -10.76
N ASP A 264 -10.72 -19.38 -10.77
CA ASP A 264 -10.00 -20.05 -9.68
C ASP A 264 -8.52 -19.61 -9.73
N VAL A 265 -8.07 -18.93 -8.68
CA VAL A 265 -6.69 -18.42 -8.56
C VAL A 265 -5.74 -19.41 -7.86
N GLN A 266 -6.28 -20.55 -7.42
CA GLN A 266 -5.57 -21.66 -6.80
C GLN A 266 -5.99 -23.00 -7.41
N PRO A 267 -5.83 -23.21 -8.74
CA PRO A 267 -6.43 -24.35 -9.45
C PRO A 267 -5.84 -25.71 -9.01
N GLU A 268 -4.60 -25.73 -8.53
CA GLU A 268 -3.89 -26.94 -8.14
C GLU A 268 -3.83 -27.08 -6.61
N MET A 269 -4.97 -27.01 -5.94
CA MET A 269 -5.02 -27.20 -4.48
C MET A 269 -4.53 -28.62 -4.10
N LYS A 270 -3.61 -28.65 -3.15
CA LYS A 270 -3.07 -29.88 -2.56
C LYS A 270 -3.42 -29.95 -1.08
N ASP A 271 -2.57 -29.39 -0.25
CA ASP A 271 -2.67 -29.35 1.21
C ASP A 271 -2.69 -27.92 1.77
N GLY A 272 -2.90 -26.95 0.88
CA GLY A 272 -3.03 -25.53 1.24
C GLY A 272 -4.43 -25.14 1.71
N GLU A 273 -4.62 -23.83 1.86
CA GLU A 273 -5.90 -23.22 2.25
C GLU A 273 -6.42 -22.31 1.13
N ARG A 274 -7.76 -22.27 1.01
CA ARG A 274 -8.41 -21.34 0.09
C ARG A 274 -8.28 -19.91 0.61
N LEU A 275 -7.87 -19.01 -0.28
CA LEU A 275 -7.71 -17.60 0.04
C LEU A 275 -9.05 -16.89 0.10
N ASN A 276 -9.23 -16.08 1.14
CA ASN A 276 -10.29 -15.10 1.27
C ASN A 276 -9.65 -13.75 1.50
N MET A 277 -9.82 -12.82 0.55
CA MET A 277 -9.17 -11.52 0.57
C MET A 277 -10.18 -10.40 0.37
N THR A 278 -10.06 -9.35 1.17
CA THR A 278 -10.95 -8.18 1.15
C THR A 278 -10.15 -6.91 0.90
N LEU A 279 -10.55 -6.15 -0.11
CA LEU A 279 -10.10 -4.77 -0.32
C LEU A 279 -10.64 -3.89 0.79
N ARG A 280 -9.79 -3.08 1.43
CA ARG A 280 -10.15 -2.23 2.56
C ARG A 280 -10.23 -0.77 2.14
N ALA A 281 -11.40 -0.18 2.31
CA ALA A 281 -11.62 1.24 2.06
C ALA A 281 -11.01 2.07 3.19
N LYS A 282 -9.91 2.74 2.91
CA LYS A 282 -9.23 3.65 3.86
C LYS A 282 -9.76 5.07 3.82
N VAL A 283 -10.62 5.38 2.87
CA VAL A 283 -11.31 6.66 2.68
C VAL A 283 -12.72 6.43 2.12
N PRO A 284 -13.68 7.33 2.37
CA PRO A 284 -15.05 7.15 1.90
C PRO A 284 -15.24 7.33 0.40
N PHE A 285 -14.33 8.06 -0.26
CA PHE A 285 -14.35 8.30 -1.71
C PHE A 285 -12.96 8.17 -2.30
N SER A 286 -12.86 7.60 -3.51
CA SER A 286 -11.64 7.63 -4.32
C SER A 286 -11.35 9.06 -4.81
N SER A 287 -10.18 9.25 -5.43
CA SER A 287 -9.84 10.54 -6.08
C SER A 287 -10.79 10.91 -7.23
N GLU A 288 -11.57 9.97 -7.73
CA GLU A 288 -12.59 10.16 -8.76
C GLU A 288 -13.98 10.41 -8.17
N ALA A 289 -14.13 10.58 -6.85
CA ALA A 289 -15.37 10.65 -6.10
C ALA A 289 -16.24 9.39 -6.20
N ILE A 290 -15.65 8.23 -6.47
CA ILE A 290 -16.37 6.95 -6.41
C ILE A 290 -16.50 6.58 -4.93
N PRO A 291 -17.73 6.26 -4.44
CA PRO A 291 -17.93 5.78 -3.07
C PRO A 291 -17.15 4.47 -2.83
N MET A 292 -16.34 4.45 -1.78
CA MET A 292 -15.53 3.30 -1.42
C MET A 292 -16.11 2.57 -0.22
N LYS A 293 -16.10 1.24 -0.28
CA LYS A 293 -16.46 0.33 0.80
C LYS A 293 -15.57 -0.89 0.76
N ASP A 294 -15.48 -1.61 1.85
CA ASP A 294 -14.81 -2.91 1.86
C ASP A 294 -15.48 -3.85 0.85
N ARG A 295 -14.66 -4.59 0.08
CA ARG A 295 -15.14 -5.51 -0.96
C ARG A 295 -14.35 -6.80 -0.93
N SER A 296 -15.04 -7.94 -0.93
CA SER A 296 -14.40 -9.22 -1.17
C SER A 296 -13.86 -9.26 -2.61
N VAL A 297 -12.58 -9.53 -2.76
CA VAL A 297 -11.90 -9.60 -4.06
C VAL A 297 -11.60 -11.04 -4.44
N ILE A 298 -11.25 -11.87 -3.46
CA ILE A 298 -11.09 -13.31 -3.60
C ILE A 298 -11.95 -13.97 -2.52
N ALA A 299 -12.80 -14.89 -2.89
CA ALA A 299 -13.60 -15.72 -1.99
C ALA A 299 -13.43 -17.19 -2.36
N ASP A 300 -13.11 -18.02 -1.38
CA ASP A 300 -12.85 -19.45 -1.57
C ASP A 300 -11.88 -19.73 -2.76
N GLY A 301 -10.80 -18.92 -2.84
CA GLY A 301 -9.79 -19.03 -3.90
C GLY A 301 -10.30 -18.64 -5.29
N LYS A 302 -11.40 -17.94 -5.43
CA LYS A 302 -11.95 -17.47 -6.71
C LYS A 302 -12.10 -15.96 -6.73
N VAL A 303 -11.86 -15.36 -7.89
CA VAL A 303 -12.11 -13.93 -8.10
C VAL A 303 -13.60 -13.63 -7.91
N GLU A 304 -13.94 -12.79 -6.95
CA GLU A 304 -15.29 -12.34 -6.70
C GLU A 304 -15.56 -10.95 -7.28
N THR A 305 -14.57 -10.05 -7.17
CA THR A 305 -14.70 -8.69 -7.67
C THR A 305 -13.46 -8.31 -8.49
N LEU A 306 -13.67 -7.78 -9.70
CA LEU A 306 -12.65 -6.96 -10.36
C LEU A 306 -12.80 -5.52 -9.89
N HIS A 307 -11.69 -4.82 -9.68
CA HIS A 307 -11.71 -3.49 -9.10
C HIS A 307 -10.92 -2.48 -9.92
N GLY A 308 -11.28 -1.19 -9.84
CA GLY A 308 -10.55 -0.12 -10.50
C GLY A 308 -11.32 1.18 -10.62
N GLY A 309 -10.62 2.20 -11.11
CA GLY A 309 -11.20 3.52 -11.41
C GLY A 309 -12.13 3.52 -12.62
N ALA A 310 -12.80 4.64 -12.85
CA ALA A 310 -13.88 4.78 -13.83
C ALA A 310 -13.51 4.31 -15.23
N ARG A 311 -12.37 4.73 -15.76
CA ARG A 311 -12.00 4.47 -17.15
C ARG A 311 -11.85 2.98 -17.47
N MET A 312 -11.04 2.25 -16.71
CA MET A 312 -10.78 0.84 -17.00
C MET A 312 -12.00 -0.03 -16.69
N SER A 313 -12.75 0.35 -15.66
CA SER A 313 -14.02 -0.32 -15.33
C SER A 313 -15.05 -0.14 -16.45
N TYR A 314 -15.19 1.05 -17.01
CA TYR A 314 -16.06 1.32 -18.14
C TYR A 314 -15.72 0.45 -19.37
N TYR A 315 -14.43 0.35 -19.71
CA TYR A 315 -14.01 -0.47 -20.86
C TYR A 315 -14.24 -1.97 -20.66
N LEU A 316 -14.25 -2.44 -19.42
CA LEU A 316 -14.56 -3.82 -19.06
C LEU A 316 -16.07 -4.06 -18.86
N GLY A 317 -16.90 -3.01 -18.86
CA GLY A 317 -18.33 -3.12 -18.56
C GLY A 317 -18.62 -3.54 -17.10
N ILE A 318 -17.77 -3.15 -16.17
CA ILE A 318 -17.94 -3.43 -14.72
C ILE A 318 -18.19 -2.15 -13.93
N GLU A 319 -18.76 -2.29 -12.74
CA GLU A 319 -18.94 -1.19 -11.79
C GLU A 319 -17.58 -0.61 -11.37
N PRO A 320 -17.36 0.71 -11.45
CA PRO A 320 -16.17 1.33 -10.91
C PRO A 320 -16.18 1.29 -9.38
N THR A 321 -15.07 0.85 -8.79
CA THR A 321 -14.95 0.64 -7.34
C THR A 321 -14.00 1.62 -6.66
N GLY A 322 -13.26 2.40 -7.45
CA GLY A 322 -12.11 3.19 -6.99
C GLY A 322 -10.86 2.34 -6.84
N ASP A 323 -9.75 3.01 -6.53
CA ASP A 323 -8.45 2.38 -6.36
C ASP A 323 -8.18 2.13 -4.87
N TYR A 324 -7.87 0.89 -4.52
CA TYR A 324 -7.59 0.47 -3.14
C TYR A 324 -6.08 0.44 -2.89
N SER A 325 -5.69 1.00 -1.75
CA SER A 325 -4.30 0.96 -1.24
C SER A 325 -4.10 -0.03 -0.09
N ALA A 326 -5.16 -0.71 0.34
CA ALA A 326 -5.10 -1.65 1.44
C ALA A 326 -6.01 -2.86 1.21
N TYR A 327 -5.59 -3.98 1.75
CA TYR A 327 -6.35 -5.21 1.76
C TYR A 327 -6.10 -6.00 3.05
N SER A 328 -6.94 -6.99 3.31
CA SER A 328 -6.72 -7.99 4.34
C SER A 328 -6.92 -9.38 3.76
N CYS A 329 -6.23 -10.35 4.33
CA CYS A 329 -6.50 -11.76 4.12
C CYS A 329 -7.12 -12.34 5.39
N GLU A 330 -8.04 -13.30 5.26
CA GLU A 330 -8.58 -14.00 6.41
C GLU A 330 -7.51 -14.86 7.10
N ASN A 331 -7.74 -15.14 8.37
CA ASN A 331 -6.87 -16.00 9.15
C ASN A 331 -6.84 -17.41 8.57
N GLY A 332 -5.68 -18.04 8.62
CA GLY A 332 -5.54 -19.46 8.35
C GLY A 332 -5.96 -20.33 9.52
N SER A 333 -5.88 -21.64 9.34
CA SER A 333 -6.31 -22.65 10.32
C SER A 333 -5.25 -23.07 11.32
N ILE A 334 -3.97 -22.74 11.06
CA ILE A 334 -2.83 -23.16 11.90
C ILE A 334 -2.15 -21.98 12.57
N SER A 335 -1.59 -22.21 13.76
CA SER A 335 -0.80 -21.17 14.44
C SER A 335 0.58 -21.00 13.79
N PHE A 336 1.20 -19.84 14.05
CA PHE A 336 2.58 -19.60 13.60
C PHE A 336 3.57 -20.64 14.12
N GLU A 337 3.38 -21.11 15.36
CA GLU A 337 4.20 -22.16 15.95
C GLU A 337 3.98 -23.53 15.26
N GLU A 338 2.77 -23.81 14.81
CA GLU A 338 2.50 -25.01 14.03
C GLU A 338 3.16 -24.98 12.66
N MET A 339 3.26 -23.81 12.02
CA MET A 339 4.02 -23.66 10.78
C MET A 339 5.49 -24.05 10.93
N LYS A 340 6.05 -23.93 12.15
CA LYS A 340 7.45 -24.20 12.47
C LYS A 340 7.75 -25.61 12.98
N LYS A 341 6.77 -26.52 13.01
CA LYS A 341 6.98 -27.91 13.45
C LYS A 341 7.73 -28.79 12.43
N GLU A 342 7.61 -28.50 11.14
CA GLU A 342 8.32 -29.20 10.08
C GLU A 342 9.54 -28.37 9.65
N PRO A 343 10.54 -28.95 8.97
CA PRO A 343 11.67 -28.18 8.44
C PRO A 343 11.22 -26.97 7.61
N TYR A 344 11.80 -25.80 7.90
CA TYR A 344 11.41 -24.53 7.29
C TYR A 344 12.59 -23.58 7.08
N LEU A 345 12.41 -22.63 6.19
CA LEU A 345 13.16 -21.40 6.10
C LEU A 345 12.22 -20.23 6.43
N TYR A 346 12.40 -19.61 7.59
CA TYR A 346 11.68 -18.39 7.95
C TYR A 346 12.55 -17.18 7.59
N ALA A 347 12.26 -16.55 6.45
CA ALA A 347 12.99 -15.40 5.94
C ALA A 347 12.34 -14.12 6.44
N VAL A 348 13.11 -13.34 7.21
CA VAL A 348 12.63 -12.18 7.98
C VAL A 348 13.03 -10.87 7.34
N ALA A 349 14.32 -10.74 6.98
CA ALA A 349 14.85 -9.52 6.38
C ALA A 349 15.53 -9.80 5.04
N PHE A 350 15.25 -8.92 4.09
CA PHE A 350 15.86 -8.95 2.76
C PHE A 350 16.51 -7.61 2.45
N SER A 351 17.46 -7.57 1.52
CA SER A 351 17.94 -6.30 0.96
C SER A 351 16.99 -5.77 -0.10
N ASP A 352 16.35 -6.66 -0.82
CA ASP A 352 15.40 -6.39 -1.89
C ASP A 352 14.49 -7.62 -2.03
N PHE A 353 13.22 -7.49 -1.68
CA PHE A 353 12.23 -8.55 -1.85
C PHE A 353 11.08 -7.98 -2.69
N GLN A 354 10.81 -8.64 -3.80
CA GLN A 354 9.84 -8.16 -4.76
C GLN A 354 8.92 -9.28 -5.24
N MET A 355 7.68 -8.90 -5.53
CA MET A 355 6.69 -9.69 -6.23
C MET A 355 6.45 -9.10 -7.63
N ASP A 356 6.82 -9.84 -8.66
CA ASP A 356 6.42 -9.50 -10.02
C ASP A 356 4.96 -9.93 -10.24
N THR A 357 4.06 -8.96 -10.17
CA THR A 357 2.62 -9.19 -10.33
C THR A 357 2.20 -9.58 -11.75
N MET A 358 3.08 -9.43 -12.74
CA MET A 358 2.82 -9.86 -14.11
C MET A 358 3.10 -11.36 -14.29
N SER A 359 4.28 -11.81 -13.91
CA SER A 359 4.70 -13.21 -14.07
C SER A 359 4.33 -14.12 -12.88
N GLY A 360 4.11 -13.54 -11.71
CA GLY A 360 3.88 -14.28 -10.48
C GLY A 360 5.16 -14.80 -9.82
N HIS A 361 6.34 -14.34 -10.26
CA HIS A 361 7.60 -14.65 -9.61
C HIS A 361 7.86 -13.69 -8.44
N PHE A 362 8.43 -14.23 -7.37
CA PHE A 362 8.91 -13.44 -6.24
C PHE A 362 10.32 -13.88 -5.85
N GLY A 363 11.05 -12.99 -5.21
CA GLY A 363 12.39 -13.30 -4.73
C GLY A 363 13.05 -12.12 -4.04
N GLY A 364 14.19 -12.43 -3.37
CA GLY A 364 15.01 -11.43 -2.71
C GLY A 364 16.27 -12.04 -2.11
N GLU A 365 17.24 -11.17 -1.84
CA GLU A 365 18.46 -11.54 -1.12
C GLU A 365 18.22 -11.53 0.39
N ILE A 366 18.58 -12.61 1.05
CA ILE A 366 18.38 -12.80 2.49
C ILE A 366 19.44 -12.00 3.27
N ARG A 367 18.97 -11.17 4.18
CA ARG A 367 19.79 -10.50 5.20
C ARG A 367 19.68 -11.20 6.55
N LEU A 368 18.50 -11.80 6.83
CA LEU A 368 18.27 -12.61 8.02
C LEU A 368 17.21 -13.65 7.72
N ALA A 369 17.51 -14.92 8.04
CA ALA A 369 16.52 -15.98 8.09
C ALA A 369 16.85 -16.98 9.19
N TYR A 370 15.83 -17.74 9.61
CA TYR A 370 15.95 -18.86 10.54
C TYR A 370 15.69 -20.15 9.76
N LEU A 371 16.70 -21.01 9.69
CA LEU A 371 16.62 -22.30 9.04
C LEU A 371 16.48 -23.41 10.09
N PHE A 372 15.34 -24.10 10.09
CA PHE A 372 15.13 -25.31 10.87
C PHE A 372 15.28 -26.53 9.96
N ASP A 373 16.21 -27.42 10.27
CA ASP A 373 16.52 -28.62 9.48
C ASP A 373 15.81 -29.90 9.98
N GLY A 374 14.97 -29.76 11.02
CA GLY A 374 14.27 -30.85 11.69
C GLY A 374 14.89 -31.20 13.06
N GLU A 375 16.08 -30.70 13.36
CA GLU A 375 16.78 -30.94 14.63
C GLU A 375 17.09 -29.64 15.37
N ARG A 376 17.60 -28.63 14.66
CA ARG A 376 18.03 -27.36 15.23
C ARG A 376 17.70 -26.17 14.34
N VAL A 377 17.50 -25.03 14.97
CA VAL A 377 17.38 -23.73 14.27
C VAL A 377 18.77 -23.12 14.12
N ARG A 378 19.10 -22.69 12.91
CA ARG A 378 20.30 -21.91 12.58
C ARG A 378 19.93 -20.54 12.10
N ILE A 379 20.66 -19.53 12.54
CA ILE A 379 20.52 -18.17 12.04
C ILE A 379 21.40 -18.06 10.80
N VAL A 380 20.80 -17.74 9.65
CA VAL A 380 21.47 -17.71 8.35
C VAL A 380 21.39 -16.31 7.74
N THR A 381 22.41 -15.94 6.99
CA THR A 381 22.51 -14.71 6.21
C THR A 381 23.12 -15.02 4.84
N GLY A 382 22.82 -14.17 3.85
CA GLY A 382 23.28 -14.40 2.47
C GLY A 382 22.45 -15.45 1.72
N GLY A 383 22.70 -15.57 0.43
CA GLY A 383 21.89 -16.33 -0.49
C GLY A 383 20.62 -15.60 -0.91
N SER A 384 19.79 -16.26 -1.70
CA SER A 384 18.53 -15.70 -2.20
C SER A 384 17.40 -16.71 -2.17
N VAL A 385 16.17 -16.22 -2.04
CA VAL A 385 14.94 -16.98 -2.24
C VAL A 385 14.33 -16.57 -3.58
N ASN A 386 13.86 -17.57 -4.32
CA ASN A 386 13.11 -17.37 -5.56
C ASN A 386 11.95 -18.35 -5.60
N GLY A 387 10.77 -17.88 -5.97
CA GLY A 387 9.57 -18.70 -6.08
C GLY A 387 8.60 -18.19 -7.17
N SER A 388 7.57 -18.98 -7.42
CA SER A 388 6.46 -18.58 -8.29
C SER A 388 5.15 -18.90 -7.59
N ILE A 389 4.30 -17.90 -7.48
CA ILE A 389 2.97 -18.05 -6.86
C ILE A 389 2.14 -19.09 -7.62
N ASN A 390 2.28 -19.15 -8.94
CA ASN A 390 1.56 -20.11 -9.79
C ASN A 390 1.96 -21.56 -9.48
N ALA A 391 3.20 -21.81 -9.04
CA ALA A 391 3.68 -23.13 -8.70
C ALA A 391 3.42 -23.54 -7.24
N CYS A 392 3.21 -22.57 -6.35
CA CYS A 392 3.13 -22.84 -4.91
C CYS A 392 1.77 -22.50 -4.28
N SER A 393 0.85 -21.85 -5.00
CA SER A 393 -0.45 -21.43 -4.45
C SER A 393 -1.29 -22.57 -3.89
N GLY A 394 -1.20 -23.77 -4.48
CA GLY A 394 -1.93 -24.95 -4.02
C GLY A 394 -1.43 -25.54 -2.66
N GLY A 395 -0.25 -25.17 -2.20
CA GLY A 395 0.31 -25.55 -0.89
C GLY A 395 0.46 -24.37 0.07
N MET A 396 -0.14 -23.23 -0.25
CA MET A 396 -0.06 -22.02 0.57
C MET A 396 -0.92 -22.15 1.83
N ARG A 397 -0.34 -21.77 2.97
CA ARG A 397 -1.04 -21.74 4.27
C ARG A 397 -0.82 -20.40 4.95
N LEU A 398 -1.85 -19.90 5.58
CA LEU A 398 -1.83 -18.69 6.41
C LEU A 398 -1.86 -19.09 7.89
N CYS A 399 -1.26 -18.30 8.76
CA CYS A 399 -1.38 -18.54 10.20
C CYS A 399 -2.56 -17.82 10.84
N PHE A 400 -2.88 -18.19 12.05
CA PHE A 400 -3.78 -17.48 12.94
C PHE A 400 -2.98 -16.78 14.06
N PRO A 401 -3.08 -15.45 14.25
CA PRO A 401 -3.70 -14.49 13.32
C PRO A 401 -2.93 -14.38 11.99
N ALA A 402 -3.55 -13.88 10.93
CA ALA A 402 -3.01 -13.81 9.56
C ALA A 402 -1.80 -12.85 9.46
N SER A 403 -0.72 -13.16 10.16
CA SER A 403 0.54 -12.40 10.22
C SER A 403 1.70 -13.06 9.47
N ALA A 404 1.54 -14.31 9.06
CA ALA A 404 2.54 -15.04 8.31
C ALA A 404 1.92 -15.96 7.25
N LEU A 405 2.68 -16.18 6.18
CA LEU A 405 2.38 -17.02 5.04
C LEU A 405 3.44 -18.10 4.92
N ARG A 406 3.03 -19.37 4.83
CA ARG A 406 3.90 -20.50 4.49
C ARG A 406 3.66 -20.89 3.03
N VAL A 407 4.73 -20.96 2.27
CA VAL A 407 4.74 -21.37 0.87
C VAL A 407 5.67 -22.56 0.70
N ARG A 408 5.16 -23.63 0.12
CA ARG A 408 5.98 -24.79 -0.22
C ARG A 408 6.53 -24.60 -1.63
N LEU A 409 7.82 -24.33 -1.74
CA LEU A 409 8.49 -24.22 -3.03
C LEU A 409 8.60 -25.62 -3.65
N PRO A 410 8.23 -25.80 -4.93
CA PRO A 410 8.35 -27.10 -5.59
C PRO A 410 9.82 -27.52 -5.68
N SER A 411 10.09 -28.81 -5.50
CA SER A 411 11.42 -29.37 -5.76
C SER A 411 11.79 -29.11 -7.23
N ARG A 412 12.95 -28.51 -7.49
CA ARG A 412 13.50 -28.52 -8.83
C ARG A 412 13.74 -30.00 -9.19
N ASN A 413 12.93 -30.54 -10.10
CA ASN A 413 13.31 -31.78 -10.75
C ASN A 413 14.68 -31.55 -11.40
N LYS A 414 15.67 -32.35 -11.01
CA LYS A 414 17.02 -32.36 -11.59
C LYS A 414 16.99 -32.75 -13.04
#